data_c13c364737797ad7e5a0cb7846522ed1
#
_entry.id   c13c364737797ad7e5a0cb7846522ed1
#
_cell.length_a   1.000
_cell.length_b   1.000
_cell.length_c   1.000
_cell.angle_alpha   90.00
_cell.angle_beta   90.00
_cell.angle_gamma   90.00
#
_symmetry.space_group_name_H-M   'P 1'
#
loop_
_entity.id
_entity.type
_entity.pdbx_description
1 polymer ?
#
loop_
_entity_poly.entity_id
_entity_poly.type
_entity_poly.pdbx_seq_one_letter_code
_entity_poly.pdbx_strand_id
1 'polypeptide(L)'
;RSAVLNKAAEIRSEKSIAKSCSVSATTVSRIIDEAAQSLHQSPYSALPEHIMMDEFKSVKNVSGKMSFIYAYAQTHHIIDIVEDRRLSELKKYFYRFSLKARKRVKTVSIDMHEGYMTLIKEMFPNAKIVIDRFHIVQLLNRALNGIRVTVMNELRATNQPLYNRFKRYAKLLLKPEEDLEAFEYRKVALFKEWKTQKGIVKYLLDQDDSLNDAYQYINQLRFKLKHNDYGGFIHELKHMPLSQTHSVVQRAIKTLNKHVYFIKNTFDYYNLSNGPLEGINNKIKLIKRTSFGYGSYNHLRNRILLCSKLYAPKSKKEVKQCLVA
;
A
#
# COMPACT_ATOMS: atom_id res chain seq x y z
N ARG A 1 0.36 22.43 29.40
CA ARG A 1 1.16 21.59 28.47
C ARG A 1 0.46 20.25 28.19
N SER A 2 0.07 19.47 29.22
CA SER A 2 -0.64 18.19 29.06
C SER A 2 -1.93 18.30 28.25
N ALA A 3 -2.76 19.31 28.50
CA ALA A 3 -4.00 19.53 27.75
C ALA A 3 -3.75 19.75 26.26
N VAL A 4 -2.68 20.46 25.89
CA VAL A 4 -2.26 20.64 24.48
C VAL A 4 -1.83 19.32 23.86
N LEU A 5 -1.01 18.52 24.56
CA LEU A 5 -0.50 17.23 24.05
C LEU A 5 -1.62 16.20 23.88
N ASN A 6 -2.55 16.10 24.80
CA ASN A 6 -3.71 15.22 24.68
C ASN A 6 -4.53 15.55 23.41
N LYS A 7 -4.80 16.85 23.18
CA LYS A 7 -5.50 17.29 21.97
C LYS A 7 -4.64 17.18 20.71
N ALA A 8 -3.32 17.29 20.85
CA ALA A 8 -2.38 17.09 19.76
C ALA A 8 -2.24 15.62 19.32
N ALA A 9 -2.59 14.65 20.16
CA ALA A 9 -2.70 13.25 19.76
C ALA A 9 -3.92 12.97 18.85
N GLU A 10 -4.92 13.87 18.88
CA GLU A 10 -6.09 13.81 17.99
C GLU A 10 -5.80 14.49 16.64
N ILE A 11 -6.61 14.17 15.62
CA ILE A 11 -6.51 14.83 14.30
C ILE A 11 -7.28 16.15 14.31
N ARG A 12 -6.60 17.20 14.78
CA ARG A 12 -7.12 18.57 14.89
C ARG A 12 -6.10 19.57 14.35
N SER A 13 -6.55 20.73 13.88
CA SER A 13 -5.64 21.82 13.53
C SER A 13 -5.05 22.47 14.80
N GLU A 14 -3.83 22.98 14.71
CA GLU A 14 -3.18 23.68 15.83
C GLU A 14 -3.95 24.94 16.25
N LYS A 15 -4.57 25.64 15.30
CA LYS A 15 -5.48 26.75 15.60
C LYS A 15 -6.67 26.31 16.46
N SER A 16 -7.25 25.13 16.17
CA SER A 16 -8.35 24.57 16.97
C SER A 16 -7.88 24.18 18.37
N ILE A 17 -6.68 23.58 18.49
CA ILE A 17 -6.07 23.23 19.78
C ILE A 17 -5.78 24.50 20.58
N ALA A 18 -5.19 25.51 19.94
CA ALA A 18 -4.88 26.79 20.54
C ALA A 18 -6.12 27.46 21.17
N LYS A 19 -7.20 27.53 20.37
CA LYS A 19 -8.49 28.08 20.83
C LYS A 19 -9.04 27.29 22.02
N SER A 20 -9.00 25.97 22.01
CA SER A 20 -9.56 25.10 23.05
C SER A 20 -8.69 25.00 24.31
N CYS A 21 -7.44 25.46 24.27
CA CYS A 21 -6.51 25.51 25.41
C CYS A 21 -6.17 26.93 25.83
N SER A 22 -6.80 27.95 25.24
CA SER A 22 -6.56 29.39 25.54
C SER A 22 -5.08 29.78 25.44
N VAL A 23 -4.41 29.31 24.41
CA VAL A 23 -2.99 29.62 24.11
C VAL A 23 -2.81 30.02 22.63
N SER A 24 -1.65 30.57 22.28
CA SER A 24 -1.34 30.88 20.87
C SER A 24 -1.07 29.63 20.06
N ALA A 25 -1.29 29.67 18.74
CA ALA A 25 -0.92 28.57 17.82
C ALA A 25 0.59 28.32 17.85
N THR A 26 1.41 29.36 17.98
CA THR A 26 2.87 29.24 18.13
C THR A 26 3.26 28.47 19.39
N THR A 27 2.55 28.69 20.50
CA THR A 27 2.76 27.93 21.75
C THR A 27 2.42 26.45 21.54
N VAL A 28 1.32 26.14 20.82
CA VAL A 28 0.95 24.75 20.48
C VAL A 28 2.05 24.10 19.65
N SER A 29 2.52 24.77 18.58
CA SER A 29 3.58 24.27 17.70
C SER A 29 4.86 23.94 18.49
N ARG A 30 5.30 24.88 19.35
CA ARG A 30 6.48 24.68 20.20
C ARG A 30 6.33 23.47 21.13
N ILE A 31 5.17 23.33 21.80
CA ILE A 31 4.91 22.21 22.71
C ILE A 31 4.94 20.86 21.95
N ILE A 32 4.40 20.82 20.73
CA ILE A 32 4.44 19.65 19.86
C ILE A 32 5.88 19.27 19.52
N ASP A 33 6.69 20.23 19.09
CA ASP A 33 8.06 20.00 18.67
C ASP A 33 8.95 19.57 19.85
N GLU A 34 8.81 20.18 21.01
CA GLU A 34 9.51 19.78 22.23
C GLU A 34 9.13 18.37 22.69
N ALA A 35 7.84 18.03 22.67
CA ALA A 35 7.39 16.68 23.05
C ALA A 35 7.88 15.62 22.11
N ALA A 36 7.91 15.92 20.80
CA ALA A 36 8.37 14.97 19.80
C ALA A 36 9.87 14.68 19.90
N GLN A 37 10.68 15.61 20.38
CA GLN A 37 12.12 15.36 20.63
C GLN A 37 12.36 14.17 21.57
N SER A 38 11.53 13.99 22.58
CA SER A 38 11.60 12.85 23.49
C SER A 38 11.15 11.52 22.85
N LEU A 39 10.32 11.58 21.81
CA LEU A 39 9.86 10.40 21.08
C LEU A 39 10.89 9.87 20.06
N HIS A 40 11.90 10.68 19.72
CA HIS A 40 12.87 10.38 18.66
C HIS A 40 14.03 9.48 19.08
N GLN A 41 14.09 9.05 20.31
CA GLN A 41 15.18 8.19 20.79
C GLN A 41 14.92 6.71 20.48
N SER A 42 14.63 6.38 19.21
CA SER A 42 14.72 4.98 18.81
C SER A 42 16.18 4.56 18.83
N PRO A 43 16.57 3.60 19.67
CA PRO A 43 17.96 3.18 19.73
C PRO A 43 18.32 2.54 18.39
N TYR A 44 19.34 3.07 17.70
CA TYR A 44 19.89 2.48 16.47
C TYR A 44 20.46 1.06 16.66
N SER A 45 20.32 0.50 17.85
CA SER A 45 20.71 -0.87 18.21
C SER A 45 19.65 -1.92 17.94
N ALA A 46 18.40 -1.53 17.69
CA ALA A 46 17.29 -2.48 17.57
C ALA A 46 16.36 -2.16 16.39
N LEU A 47 16.05 -3.19 15.60
CA LEU A 47 15.00 -3.21 14.59
C LEU A 47 14.10 -4.43 14.84
N PRO A 48 12.79 -4.35 14.53
CA PRO A 48 11.92 -5.52 14.61
C PRO A 48 12.26 -6.54 13.51
N GLU A 49 11.82 -7.79 13.73
CA GLU A 49 12.08 -8.87 12.77
C GLU A 49 11.29 -8.73 11.46
N HIS A 50 10.13 -8.10 11.51
CA HIS A 50 9.23 -7.94 10.36
C HIS A 50 8.92 -6.46 10.17
N ILE A 51 9.34 -5.91 9.04
CA ILE A 51 9.20 -4.49 8.71
C ILE A 51 8.29 -4.35 7.48
N MET A 52 7.48 -3.33 7.45
CA MET A 52 6.78 -2.86 6.26
C MET A 52 7.28 -1.45 5.92
N MET A 53 7.45 -1.19 4.62
CA MET A 53 8.01 0.04 4.09
C MET A 53 7.11 0.61 3.01
N ASP A 54 6.95 1.94 3.01
CA ASP A 54 6.16 2.66 2.01
C ASP A 54 6.62 4.12 1.94
N GLU A 55 6.03 4.87 1.04
CA GLU A 55 6.27 6.29 0.87
C GLU A 55 4.97 7.10 0.90
N PHE A 56 5.08 8.35 1.32
CA PHE A 56 3.94 9.26 1.31
C PHE A 56 4.32 10.64 0.79
N LYS A 57 3.31 11.35 0.27
CA LYS A 57 3.50 12.73 -0.19
C LYS A 57 3.81 13.65 0.99
N SER A 58 5.03 14.20 1.00
CA SER A 58 5.56 15.06 2.06
C SER A 58 5.15 16.53 1.89
N VAL A 59 5.90 17.44 2.50
CA VAL A 59 5.81 18.89 2.30
C VAL A 59 6.51 19.30 1.02
N LYS A 60 6.24 20.54 0.54
CA LYS A 60 6.81 21.02 -0.73
C LYS A 60 8.34 21.15 -0.72
N ASN A 61 8.93 21.41 0.45
CA ASN A 61 10.36 21.66 0.62
C ASN A 61 11.22 20.38 0.62
N VAL A 62 10.60 19.20 0.75
CA VAL A 62 11.31 17.93 0.67
C VAL A 62 11.66 17.62 -0.78
N SER A 63 12.90 17.17 -1.02
CA SER A 63 13.35 16.73 -2.33
C SER A 63 12.42 15.65 -2.91
N GLY A 64 11.95 15.84 -4.14
CA GLY A 64 10.97 14.94 -4.76
C GLY A 64 9.59 14.94 -4.11
N LYS A 65 9.33 15.77 -3.09
CA LYS A 65 8.03 15.93 -2.40
C LYS A 65 7.49 14.64 -1.77
N MET A 66 8.34 13.63 -1.56
CA MET A 66 8.00 12.34 -1.01
C MET A 66 8.92 12.01 0.17
N SER A 67 8.33 11.53 1.26
CA SER A 67 9.05 10.99 2.42
C SER A 67 8.83 9.49 2.53
N PHE A 68 9.73 8.83 3.21
CA PHE A 68 9.70 7.39 3.45
C PHE A 68 9.20 7.09 4.87
N ILE A 69 8.41 6.05 5.02
CA ILE A 69 7.88 5.58 6.29
C ILE A 69 8.10 4.07 6.41
N TYR A 70 8.46 3.63 7.61
CA TYR A 70 8.52 2.21 7.90
C TYR A 70 7.96 1.90 9.28
N ALA A 71 7.35 0.72 9.40
CA ALA A 71 6.63 0.31 10.59
C ALA A 71 6.83 -1.17 10.88
N TYR A 72 6.55 -1.58 12.10
CA TYR A 72 6.57 -2.98 12.52
C TYR A 72 5.33 -3.70 11.96
N ALA A 73 5.57 -4.75 11.16
CA ALA A 73 4.49 -5.41 10.41
C ALA A 73 3.47 -6.15 11.31
N GLN A 74 3.85 -6.56 12.52
CA GLN A 74 2.95 -7.28 13.42
C GLN A 74 2.05 -6.36 14.26
N THR A 75 2.58 -5.23 14.72
CA THR A 75 1.83 -4.30 15.59
C THR A 75 1.34 -3.05 14.87
N HIS A 76 1.82 -2.84 13.65
CA HIS A 76 1.55 -1.66 12.81
C HIS A 76 2.04 -0.34 13.43
N HIS A 77 2.92 -0.41 14.43
CA HIS A 77 3.51 0.76 15.06
C HIS A 77 4.59 1.36 14.15
N ILE A 78 4.57 2.67 13.97
CA ILE A 78 5.59 3.39 13.20
C ILE A 78 6.94 3.25 13.91
N ILE A 79 7.98 2.85 13.16
CA ILE A 79 9.35 2.82 13.66
C ILE A 79 9.96 4.19 13.46
N ASP A 80 9.91 4.72 12.25
CA ASP A 80 10.35 6.08 11.96
C ASP A 80 9.83 6.58 10.60
N ILE A 81 10.04 7.87 10.36
CA ILE A 81 9.76 8.57 9.11
C ILE A 81 11.05 9.25 8.67
N VAL A 82 11.48 9.01 7.43
CA VAL A 82 12.68 9.59 6.83
C VAL A 82 12.30 10.65 5.82
N GLU A 83 12.97 11.80 5.88
CA GLU A 83 12.60 12.96 5.06
C GLU A 83 12.64 12.66 3.57
N ASP A 84 13.71 12.04 3.11
CA ASP A 84 13.97 11.80 1.69
C ASP A 84 13.92 10.29 1.38
N ARG A 85 13.13 9.92 0.37
CA ARG A 85 12.99 8.53 -0.08
C ARG A 85 14.09 8.07 -1.03
N ARG A 86 14.99 8.93 -1.47
CA ARG A 86 16.07 8.55 -2.39
C ARG A 86 16.95 7.48 -1.77
N LEU A 87 17.34 6.50 -2.59
CA LEU A 87 18.09 5.34 -2.11
C LEU A 87 19.40 5.70 -1.41
N SER A 88 20.11 6.73 -1.89
CA SER A 88 21.33 7.24 -1.25
C SER A 88 21.08 7.71 0.19
N GLU A 89 19.97 8.43 0.42
CA GLU A 89 19.64 8.97 1.74
C GLU A 89 19.13 7.86 2.66
N LEU A 90 18.34 6.91 2.13
CA LEU A 90 17.90 5.75 2.88
C LEU A 90 19.06 4.84 3.28
N LYS A 91 20.07 4.66 2.40
CA LYS A 91 21.30 3.93 2.77
C LYS A 91 22.01 4.61 3.93
N LYS A 92 22.27 5.93 3.85
CA LYS A 92 22.87 6.70 4.95
C LYS A 92 22.06 6.56 6.24
N TYR A 93 20.73 6.59 6.14
CA TYR A 93 19.84 6.43 7.29
C TYR A 93 19.97 5.03 7.92
N PHE A 94 19.89 3.95 7.14
CA PHE A 94 19.95 2.59 7.67
C PHE A 94 21.34 2.16 8.11
N TYR A 95 22.41 2.75 7.58
CA TYR A 95 23.77 2.52 8.08
C TYR A 95 24.00 2.99 9.53
N ARG A 96 23.13 3.85 10.06
CA ARG A 96 23.16 4.22 11.49
C ARG A 96 22.81 3.05 12.42
N PHE A 97 22.07 2.06 11.92
CA PHE A 97 21.79 0.85 12.67
C PHE A 97 22.99 -0.12 12.58
N SER A 98 23.36 -0.73 13.72
CA SER A 98 24.40 -1.74 13.73
C SER A 98 24.11 -2.89 12.77
N LEU A 99 25.12 -3.54 12.21
CA LEU A 99 24.95 -4.71 11.36
C LEU A 99 24.16 -5.81 12.08
N LYS A 100 24.39 -5.98 13.40
CA LYS A 100 23.63 -6.93 14.23
C LYS A 100 22.12 -6.62 14.23
N ALA A 101 21.72 -5.36 14.35
CA ALA A 101 20.33 -4.95 14.28
C ALA A 101 19.74 -5.21 12.89
N ARG A 102 20.46 -4.87 11.82
CA ARG A 102 20.02 -5.07 10.43
C ARG A 102 19.89 -6.55 10.05
N LYS A 103 20.78 -7.43 10.54
CA LYS A 103 20.71 -8.90 10.36
C LYS A 103 19.55 -9.56 11.11
N ARG A 104 18.96 -8.90 12.11
CA ARG A 104 17.77 -9.42 12.82
C ARG A 104 16.48 -9.30 12.02
N VAL A 105 16.45 -8.44 11.01
CA VAL A 105 15.28 -8.28 10.15
C VAL A 105 15.13 -9.55 9.31
N LYS A 106 13.98 -10.21 9.45
CA LYS A 106 13.63 -11.47 8.77
C LYS A 106 12.80 -11.26 7.50
N THR A 107 11.91 -10.25 7.51
CA THR A 107 11.11 -9.91 6.34
C THR A 107 10.97 -8.40 6.21
N VAL A 108 10.87 -7.95 4.96
CA VAL A 108 10.51 -6.58 4.62
C VAL A 108 9.41 -6.61 3.56
N SER A 109 8.22 -6.10 3.93
CA SER A 109 7.09 -5.95 3.02
C SER A 109 7.17 -4.61 2.29
N ILE A 110 7.08 -4.66 0.97
CA ILE A 110 7.18 -3.50 0.08
C ILE A 110 6.26 -3.62 -1.13
N ASP A 111 6.09 -2.50 -1.82
CA ASP A 111 5.58 -2.44 -3.17
C ASP A 111 6.55 -3.09 -4.18
N MET A 112 6.06 -3.39 -5.37
CA MET A 112 6.85 -3.98 -6.45
C MET A 112 7.79 -2.92 -7.09
N HIS A 113 8.73 -2.39 -6.29
CA HIS A 113 9.67 -1.33 -6.70
C HIS A 113 11.13 -1.82 -6.61
N GLU A 114 11.82 -1.91 -7.75
CA GLU A 114 13.17 -2.50 -7.85
C GLU A 114 14.22 -1.78 -7.00
N GLY A 115 14.15 -0.46 -6.92
CA GLY A 115 15.09 0.31 -6.10
C GLY A 115 15.03 -0.08 -4.62
N TYR A 116 13.83 -0.29 -4.08
CA TYR A 116 13.70 -0.76 -2.69
C TYR A 116 14.14 -2.21 -2.52
N MET A 117 13.92 -3.07 -3.52
CA MET A 117 14.44 -4.44 -3.48
C MET A 117 15.97 -4.47 -3.38
N THR A 118 16.65 -3.60 -4.14
CA THR A 118 18.11 -3.44 -4.06
C THR A 118 18.55 -2.90 -2.70
N LEU A 119 17.88 -1.88 -2.20
CA LEU A 119 18.15 -1.32 -0.86
C LEU A 119 18.05 -2.40 0.23
N ILE A 120 16.98 -3.20 0.20
CA ILE A 120 16.72 -4.22 1.22
C ILE A 120 17.80 -5.29 1.21
N LYS A 121 18.20 -5.78 0.02
CA LYS A 121 19.26 -6.77 -0.11
C LYS A 121 20.58 -6.29 0.47
N GLU A 122 20.89 -5.00 0.31
CA GLU A 122 22.13 -4.40 0.83
C GLU A 122 22.04 -4.11 2.33
N MET A 123 20.91 -3.54 2.77
CA MET A 123 20.79 -3.08 4.16
C MET A 123 20.43 -4.21 5.14
N PHE A 124 19.65 -5.20 4.72
CA PHE A 124 19.11 -6.27 5.57
C PHE A 124 19.47 -7.66 5.02
N PRO A 125 20.70 -8.13 5.23
CA PRO A 125 21.26 -9.31 4.54
C PRO A 125 20.44 -10.60 4.74
N ASN A 126 19.71 -10.73 5.85
CA ASN A 126 18.92 -11.91 6.17
C ASN A 126 17.44 -11.76 5.82
N ALA A 127 17.02 -10.60 5.32
CA ALA A 127 15.61 -10.31 5.12
C ALA A 127 15.09 -10.90 3.81
N LYS A 128 13.95 -11.58 3.88
CA LYS A 128 13.14 -11.94 2.71
C LYS A 128 12.28 -10.76 2.31
N ILE A 129 12.28 -10.44 1.03
CA ILE A 129 11.41 -9.40 0.46
C ILE A 129 10.04 -10.02 0.24
N VAL A 130 9.01 -9.41 0.81
CA VAL A 130 7.60 -9.77 0.64
C VAL A 130 6.95 -8.68 -0.22
N ILE A 131 6.42 -9.06 -1.38
CA ILE A 131 5.66 -8.12 -2.22
C ILE A 131 4.24 -8.04 -1.70
N ASP A 132 3.73 -6.82 -1.51
CA ASP A 132 2.36 -6.63 -1.08
C ASP A 132 1.37 -7.14 -2.14
N ARG A 133 0.42 -7.98 -1.71
CA ARG A 133 -0.63 -8.55 -2.57
C ARG A 133 -1.47 -7.52 -3.27
N PHE A 134 -1.75 -6.41 -2.57
CA PHE A 134 -2.52 -5.32 -3.17
C PHE A 134 -1.88 -4.84 -4.47
N HIS A 135 -0.53 -4.72 -4.51
CA HIS A 135 0.18 -4.29 -5.71
C HIS A 135 0.19 -5.32 -6.82
N ILE A 136 0.18 -6.63 -6.49
CA ILE A 136 -0.01 -7.70 -7.48
C ILE A 136 -1.41 -7.59 -8.10
N VAL A 137 -2.45 -7.49 -7.26
CA VAL A 137 -3.84 -7.33 -7.72
C VAL A 137 -4.01 -6.03 -8.51
N GLN A 138 -3.39 -4.95 -8.07
CA GLN A 138 -3.45 -3.66 -8.78
C GLN A 138 -2.80 -3.73 -10.17
N LEU A 139 -1.67 -4.45 -10.31
CA LEU A 139 -1.02 -4.67 -11.60
C LEU A 139 -1.96 -5.43 -12.56
N LEU A 140 -2.58 -6.52 -12.08
CA LEU A 140 -3.54 -7.31 -12.85
C LEU A 140 -4.78 -6.49 -13.23
N ASN A 141 -5.33 -5.70 -12.29
CA ASN A 141 -6.47 -4.83 -12.56
C ASN A 141 -6.15 -3.72 -13.57
N ARG A 142 -4.93 -3.16 -13.52
CA ARG A 142 -4.50 -2.17 -14.53
C ARG A 142 -4.41 -2.80 -15.93
N ALA A 143 -3.95 -4.05 -16.03
CA ALA A 143 -3.90 -4.76 -17.29
C ALA A 143 -5.30 -4.98 -17.86
N LEU A 144 -6.23 -5.51 -17.06
CA LEU A 144 -7.63 -5.72 -17.45
C LEU A 144 -8.31 -4.40 -17.85
N ASN A 145 -8.13 -3.35 -17.06
CA ASN A 145 -8.67 -2.03 -17.40
C ASN A 145 -8.07 -1.46 -18.68
N GLY A 146 -6.80 -1.75 -18.97
CA GLY A 146 -6.15 -1.34 -20.22
C GLY A 146 -6.87 -1.91 -21.44
N ILE A 147 -7.15 -3.23 -21.45
CA ILE A 147 -7.90 -3.87 -22.55
C ILE A 147 -9.32 -3.29 -22.64
N ARG A 148 -10.03 -3.20 -21.50
CA ARG A 148 -11.35 -2.59 -21.47
C ARG A 148 -11.37 -1.21 -22.11
N VAL A 149 -10.35 -0.38 -21.86
CA VAL A 149 -10.26 0.96 -22.44
C VAL A 149 -10.02 0.90 -23.94
N THR A 150 -9.18 -0.03 -24.43
CA THR A 150 -8.94 -0.24 -25.85
C THR A 150 -10.23 -0.61 -26.55
N VAL A 151 -10.91 -1.67 -26.13
CA VAL A 151 -12.21 -2.12 -26.69
C VAL A 151 -13.26 -1.01 -26.63
N MET A 152 -13.35 -0.32 -25.50
CA MET A 152 -14.29 0.81 -25.34
C MET A 152 -14.02 1.93 -26.36
N ASN A 153 -12.74 2.28 -26.61
CA ASN A 153 -12.40 3.37 -27.52
C ASN A 153 -12.69 3.04 -28.97
N GLU A 154 -12.52 1.79 -29.40
CA GLU A 154 -12.89 1.31 -30.74
C GLU A 154 -14.41 1.46 -31.00
N LEU A 155 -15.22 1.30 -29.95
CA LEU A 155 -16.68 1.45 -30.03
C LEU A 155 -17.17 2.91 -30.02
N ARG A 156 -16.29 3.87 -29.76
CA ARG A 156 -16.68 5.27 -29.56
C ARG A 156 -17.37 5.88 -30.79
N ALA A 157 -16.89 5.57 -31.98
CA ALA A 157 -17.43 6.09 -33.23
C ALA A 157 -18.53 5.21 -33.82
N THR A 158 -18.51 3.90 -33.51
CA THR A 158 -19.36 2.90 -34.17
C THR A 158 -20.58 2.49 -33.34
N ASN A 159 -20.45 2.45 -31.99
CA ASN A 159 -21.51 1.97 -31.10
C ASN A 159 -21.51 2.75 -29.77
N GLN A 160 -22.04 3.96 -29.81
CA GLN A 160 -22.12 4.84 -28.64
C GLN A 160 -22.88 4.23 -27.43
N PRO A 161 -23.98 3.47 -27.59
CA PRO A 161 -24.66 2.80 -26.47
C PRO A 161 -23.73 1.79 -25.75
N LEU A 162 -22.98 0.99 -26.50
CA LEU A 162 -22.07 -0.01 -25.95
C LEU A 162 -20.85 0.67 -25.29
N TYR A 163 -20.27 1.70 -25.93
CA TYR A 163 -19.25 2.57 -25.31
C TYR A 163 -19.68 3.07 -23.92
N ASN A 164 -20.90 3.59 -23.80
CA ASN A 164 -21.43 4.10 -22.54
C ASN A 164 -21.58 3.00 -21.47
N ARG A 165 -21.93 1.75 -21.87
CA ARG A 165 -21.98 0.59 -20.97
C ARG A 165 -20.59 0.24 -20.44
N PHE A 166 -19.58 0.13 -21.30
CA PHE A 166 -18.18 -0.11 -20.88
C PHE A 166 -17.65 0.96 -19.94
N LYS A 167 -17.98 2.23 -20.19
CA LYS A 167 -17.60 3.36 -19.34
C LYS A 167 -18.27 3.29 -17.96
N ARG A 168 -19.59 3.07 -17.93
CA ARG A 168 -20.39 3.07 -16.70
C ARG A 168 -20.06 1.91 -15.79
N TYR A 169 -19.92 0.72 -16.36
CA TYR A 169 -19.74 -0.52 -15.60
C TYR A 169 -18.26 -0.96 -15.45
N ALA A 170 -17.32 -0.05 -15.69
CA ALA A 170 -15.89 -0.29 -15.56
C ALA A 170 -15.49 -0.87 -14.18
N LYS A 171 -16.02 -0.29 -13.09
CA LYS A 171 -15.72 -0.78 -11.73
C LYS A 171 -16.27 -2.19 -11.49
N LEU A 172 -17.39 -2.54 -12.11
CA LEU A 172 -18.00 -3.85 -11.98
C LEU A 172 -17.17 -4.90 -12.72
N LEU A 173 -16.72 -4.59 -13.95
CA LEU A 173 -15.82 -5.46 -14.71
C LEU A 173 -14.49 -5.72 -14.00
N LEU A 174 -13.99 -4.76 -13.22
CA LEU A 174 -12.73 -4.90 -12.47
C LEU A 174 -12.91 -5.59 -11.11
N LYS A 175 -14.15 -5.83 -10.67
CA LYS A 175 -14.45 -6.55 -9.44
C LYS A 175 -14.05 -8.04 -9.60
N PRO A 176 -13.55 -8.72 -8.55
CA PRO A 176 -13.36 -10.16 -8.61
C PRO A 176 -14.65 -10.89 -9.01
N GLU A 177 -14.54 -11.93 -9.83
CA GLU A 177 -15.73 -12.67 -10.30
C GLU A 177 -16.54 -13.26 -9.14
N GLU A 178 -15.85 -13.81 -8.14
CA GLU A 178 -16.45 -14.38 -6.94
C GLU A 178 -17.21 -13.36 -6.06
N ASP A 179 -16.86 -12.08 -6.17
CA ASP A 179 -17.54 -11.00 -5.43
C ASP A 179 -18.73 -10.41 -6.20
N LEU A 180 -18.99 -10.87 -7.44
CA LEU A 180 -20.12 -10.41 -8.25
C LEU A 180 -21.43 -11.04 -7.78
N GLU A 181 -22.43 -10.17 -7.53
CA GLU A 181 -23.79 -10.62 -7.23
C GLU A 181 -24.40 -11.34 -8.43
N ALA A 182 -24.84 -12.59 -8.23
CA ALA A 182 -25.33 -13.46 -9.30
C ALA A 182 -26.85 -13.64 -9.30
N PHE A 183 -27.55 -13.37 -8.19
CA PHE A 183 -28.95 -13.72 -8.00
C PHE A 183 -29.89 -12.54 -7.89
N GLU A 184 -29.38 -11.37 -7.50
CA GLU A 184 -30.19 -10.19 -7.31
C GLU A 184 -30.37 -9.41 -8.63
N TYR A 185 -31.55 -9.51 -9.21
CA TYR A 185 -31.93 -8.78 -10.43
C TYR A 185 -32.37 -7.36 -10.09
N ARG A 186 -31.83 -6.39 -10.80
CA ARG A 186 -32.14 -4.96 -10.62
C ARG A 186 -32.34 -4.30 -11.98
N LYS A 187 -33.20 -3.26 -12.01
CA LYS A 187 -33.26 -2.36 -13.16
C LYS A 187 -32.00 -1.56 -13.21
N VAL A 188 -31.20 -1.72 -14.26
CA VAL A 188 -29.88 -1.08 -14.38
C VAL A 188 -29.87 -0.08 -15.52
N ALA A 189 -29.15 1.02 -15.33
CA ALA A 189 -29.06 2.07 -16.35
C ALA A 189 -28.42 1.51 -17.63
N LEU A 190 -28.81 2.02 -18.77
CA LEU A 190 -28.34 1.63 -20.11
C LEU A 190 -28.73 0.19 -20.56
N PHE A 191 -29.53 -0.53 -19.76
CA PHE A 191 -30.12 -1.80 -20.14
C PHE A 191 -31.66 -1.65 -20.11
N LYS A 192 -32.32 -2.31 -21.04
CA LYS A 192 -33.82 -2.36 -21.06
C LYS A 192 -34.36 -3.43 -20.12
N GLU A 193 -33.51 -4.40 -19.76
CA GLU A 193 -33.83 -5.57 -18.97
C GLU A 193 -33.28 -5.45 -17.55
N TRP A 194 -33.88 -6.22 -16.63
CA TRP A 194 -33.31 -6.43 -15.31
C TRP A 194 -32.06 -7.33 -15.42
N LYS A 195 -31.02 -6.97 -14.74
CA LYS A 195 -29.76 -7.75 -14.77
C LYS A 195 -29.13 -7.86 -13.39
N THR A 196 -28.43 -8.98 -13.15
CA THR A 196 -27.52 -9.15 -12.03
C THR A 196 -26.18 -8.50 -12.33
N GLN A 197 -25.31 -8.33 -11.32
CA GLN A 197 -23.94 -7.86 -11.56
C GLN A 197 -23.18 -8.81 -12.50
N LYS A 198 -23.28 -10.12 -12.26
CA LYS A 198 -22.66 -11.14 -13.11
C LYS A 198 -23.20 -11.10 -14.54
N GLY A 199 -24.51 -10.89 -14.72
CA GLY A 199 -25.12 -10.74 -16.02
C GLY A 199 -24.67 -9.51 -16.81
N ILE A 200 -24.38 -8.39 -16.13
CA ILE A 200 -23.82 -7.19 -16.77
C ILE A 200 -22.38 -7.46 -17.25
N VAL A 201 -21.56 -8.07 -16.38
CA VAL A 201 -20.15 -8.40 -16.72
C VAL A 201 -20.12 -9.37 -17.89
N LYS A 202 -20.92 -10.47 -17.84
CA LYS A 202 -21.02 -11.42 -18.94
C LYS A 202 -21.38 -10.73 -20.26
N TYR A 203 -22.40 -9.87 -20.26
CA TYR A 203 -22.79 -9.12 -21.45
C TYR A 203 -21.64 -8.29 -22.05
N LEU A 204 -20.80 -7.66 -21.20
CA LEU A 204 -19.65 -6.88 -21.67
C LEU A 204 -18.54 -7.77 -22.21
N LEU A 205 -18.31 -8.93 -21.60
CA LEU A 205 -17.29 -9.90 -22.05
C LEU A 205 -17.66 -10.56 -23.37
N ASP A 206 -18.95 -10.82 -23.61
CA ASP A 206 -19.48 -11.39 -24.86
C ASP A 206 -19.28 -10.44 -26.08
N GLN A 207 -18.81 -9.22 -25.89
CA GLN A 207 -18.56 -8.26 -26.97
C GLN A 207 -17.15 -8.33 -27.54
N ASP A 208 -16.19 -8.98 -26.85
CA ASP A 208 -14.79 -9.05 -27.26
C ASP A 208 -14.08 -10.25 -26.60
N ASP A 209 -13.65 -11.19 -27.44
CA ASP A 209 -13.02 -12.43 -27.00
C ASP A 209 -11.68 -12.18 -26.26
N SER A 210 -10.88 -11.22 -26.73
CA SER A 210 -9.59 -10.88 -26.09
C SER A 210 -9.80 -10.33 -24.68
N LEU A 211 -10.84 -9.52 -24.47
CA LEU A 211 -11.23 -9.03 -23.15
C LEU A 211 -11.73 -10.16 -22.26
N ASN A 212 -12.55 -11.07 -22.81
CA ASN A 212 -13.06 -12.22 -22.07
C ASN A 212 -11.92 -13.14 -21.59
N ASP A 213 -11.02 -13.53 -22.50
CA ASP A 213 -9.87 -14.36 -22.17
C ASP A 213 -8.98 -13.73 -21.10
N ALA A 214 -8.70 -12.43 -21.23
CA ALA A 214 -7.94 -11.70 -20.24
C ALA A 214 -8.68 -11.63 -18.86
N TYR A 215 -9.99 -11.47 -18.88
CA TYR A 215 -10.82 -11.46 -17.68
C TYR A 215 -10.75 -12.79 -16.94
N GLN A 216 -10.97 -13.91 -17.64
CA GLN A 216 -10.91 -15.24 -17.06
C GLN A 216 -9.55 -15.53 -16.45
N TYR A 217 -8.49 -15.27 -17.22
CA TYR A 217 -7.11 -15.50 -16.76
C TYR A 217 -6.75 -14.65 -15.53
N ILE A 218 -7.05 -13.36 -15.56
CA ILE A 218 -6.75 -12.47 -14.44
C ILE A 218 -7.54 -12.86 -13.20
N ASN A 219 -8.80 -13.29 -13.34
CA ASN A 219 -9.57 -13.77 -12.20
C ASN A 219 -9.02 -15.08 -11.62
N GLN A 220 -8.53 -16.01 -12.45
CA GLN A 220 -7.85 -17.22 -11.97
C GLN A 220 -6.61 -16.86 -11.12
N LEU A 221 -5.75 -15.97 -11.61
CA LEU A 221 -4.58 -15.51 -10.84
C LEU A 221 -4.98 -14.85 -9.52
N ARG A 222 -6.01 -13.99 -9.54
CA ARG A 222 -6.52 -13.29 -8.33
C ARG A 222 -7.11 -14.29 -7.33
N PHE A 223 -7.86 -15.28 -7.81
CA PHE A 223 -8.41 -16.36 -7.00
C PHE A 223 -7.30 -17.16 -6.30
N LYS A 224 -6.28 -17.61 -7.07
CA LYS A 224 -5.13 -18.33 -6.51
C LYS A 224 -4.36 -17.51 -5.47
N LEU A 225 -4.17 -16.22 -5.73
CA LEU A 225 -3.51 -15.30 -4.79
C LEU A 225 -4.33 -15.12 -3.51
N LYS A 226 -5.65 -14.97 -3.60
CA LYS A 226 -6.56 -14.80 -2.46
C LYS A 226 -6.61 -16.05 -1.58
N HIS A 227 -6.63 -17.24 -2.17
CA HIS A 227 -6.69 -18.51 -1.46
C HIS A 227 -5.32 -19.08 -1.08
N ASN A 228 -4.26 -18.28 -1.22
CA ASN A 228 -2.88 -18.67 -0.90
C ASN A 228 -2.39 -19.94 -1.64
N ASP A 229 -2.89 -20.19 -2.84
CA ASP A 229 -2.49 -21.28 -3.70
C ASP A 229 -1.30 -20.88 -4.58
N TYR A 230 -0.07 -21.01 -4.03
CA TYR A 230 1.15 -20.69 -4.77
C TYR A 230 1.35 -21.61 -6.00
N GLY A 231 1.10 -22.92 -5.82
CA GLY A 231 1.27 -23.90 -6.90
C GLY A 231 0.40 -23.58 -8.10
N GLY A 232 -0.90 -23.36 -7.86
CA GLY A 232 -1.85 -22.94 -8.88
C GLY A 232 -1.51 -21.58 -9.50
N PHE A 233 -1.07 -20.61 -8.69
CA PHE A 233 -0.68 -19.28 -9.18
C PHE A 233 0.50 -19.36 -10.17
N ILE A 234 1.53 -20.14 -9.85
CA ILE A 234 2.69 -20.32 -10.71
C ILE A 234 2.37 -21.15 -11.96
N HIS A 235 1.50 -22.16 -11.81
CA HIS A 235 1.02 -22.93 -12.95
C HIS A 235 0.36 -22.01 -13.98
N GLU A 236 -0.65 -21.22 -13.55
CA GLU A 236 -1.33 -20.27 -14.43
C GLU A 236 -0.35 -19.26 -15.04
N LEU A 237 0.56 -18.70 -14.22
CA LEU A 237 1.53 -17.70 -14.67
C LEU A 237 2.45 -18.21 -15.77
N LYS A 238 2.81 -19.51 -15.76
CA LYS A 238 3.73 -20.13 -16.72
C LYS A 238 3.05 -20.67 -17.99
N HIS A 239 1.82 -21.12 -17.88
CA HIS A 239 1.11 -21.82 -18.96
C HIS A 239 0.22 -20.91 -19.80
N MET A 240 0.18 -19.62 -19.51
CA MET A 240 -0.55 -18.67 -20.34
C MET A 240 0.06 -18.57 -21.74
N PRO A 241 -0.72 -18.71 -22.81
CA PRO A 241 -0.26 -18.51 -24.18
C PRO A 241 -0.03 -17.01 -24.45
N LEU A 242 1.13 -16.49 -24.05
CA LEU A 242 1.46 -15.06 -24.13
C LEU A 242 1.34 -14.51 -25.57
N SER A 243 1.66 -15.33 -26.59
CA SER A 243 1.59 -14.91 -28.00
C SER A 243 0.18 -14.57 -28.48
N GLN A 244 -0.84 -15.15 -27.85
CA GLN A 244 -2.25 -14.94 -28.19
C GLN A 244 -2.93 -13.88 -27.31
N THR A 245 -2.20 -13.33 -26.34
CA THR A 245 -2.76 -12.43 -25.33
C THR A 245 -2.46 -10.97 -25.67
N HIS A 246 -3.37 -10.07 -25.29
CA HIS A 246 -3.18 -8.63 -25.48
C HIS A 246 -1.89 -8.10 -24.83
N SER A 247 -1.17 -7.21 -25.53
CA SER A 247 0.16 -6.70 -25.11
C SER A 247 0.24 -6.13 -23.69
N VAL A 248 -0.86 -5.58 -23.19
CA VAL A 248 -0.94 -5.04 -21.82
C VAL A 248 -0.89 -6.16 -20.78
N VAL A 249 -1.56 -7.30 -21.03
CA VAL A 249 -1.49 -8.48 -20.16
C VAL A 249 -0.10 -9.10 -20.24
N GLN A 250 0.47 -9.24 -21.43
CA GLN A 250 1.85 -9.74 -21.59
C GLN A 250 2.84 -8.96 -20.72
N ARG A 251 2.75 -7.63 -20.69
CA ARG A 251 3.61 -6.77 -19.84
C ARG A 251 3.42 -7.05 -18.35
N ALA A 252 2.17 -7.20 -17.90
CA ALA A 252 1.88 -7.53 -16.50
C ALA A 252 2.48 -8.90 -16.13
N ILE A 253 2.28 -9.92 -16.96
CA ILE A 253 2.81 -11.26 -16.75
C ILE A 253 4.35 -11.28 -16.76
N LYS A 254 4.99 -10.57 -17.69
CA LYS A 254 6.46 -10.42 -17.70
C LYS A 254 6.97 -9.78 -16.40
N THR A 255 6.25 -8.79 -15.88
CA THR A 255 6.60 -8.16 -14.59
C THR A 255 6.46 -9.14 -13.43
N LEU A 256 5.37 -9.93 -13.36
CA LEU A 256 5.19 -10.93 -12.33
C LEU A 256 6.26 -12.04 -12.42
N ASN A 257 6.58 -12.52 -13.61
CA ASN A 257 7.63 -13.50 -13.84
C ASN A 257 9.02 -13.00 -13.40
N LYS A 258 9.34 -11.73 -13.66
CA LYS A 258 10.58 -11.10 -13.18
C LYS A 258 10.70 -11.14 -11.65
N HIS A 259 9.60 -11.04 -10.95
CA HIS A 259 9.57 -10.97 -9.47
C HIS A 259 9.07 -12.26 -8.82
N VAL A 260 8.94 -13.36 -9.57
CA VAL A 260 8.37 -14.62 -9.10
C VAL A 260 9.02 -15.14 -7.80
N TYR A 261 10.34 -14.98 -7.68
CA TYR A 261 11.07 -15.38 -6.47
C TYR A 261 10.59 -14.63 -5.21
N PHE A 262 10.32 -13.33 -5.33
CA PHE A 262 9.80 -12.53 -4.21
C PHE A 262 8.31 -12.77 -3.99
N ILE A 263 7.56 -13.02 -5.06
CA ILE A 263 6.13 -13.37 -4.98
C ILE A 263 5.95 -14.65 -4.17
N LYS A 264 6.88 -15.62 -4.24
CA LYS A 264 6.84 -16.79 -3.36
C LYS A 264 6.77 -16.40 -1.89
N ASN A 265 7.60 -15.44 -1.47
CA ASN A 265 7.57 -14.97 -0.08
C ASN A 265 6.22 -14.35 0.32
N THR A 266 5.47 -13.78 -0.63
CA THR A 266 4.12 -13.25 -0.39
C THR A 266 3.14 -14.35 0.03
N PHE A 267 3.29 -15.55 -0.51
CA PHE A 267 2.52 -16.72 -0.11
C PHE A 267 3.03 -17.33 1.20
N ASP A 268 4.35 -17.45 1.38
CA ASP A 268 4.97 -18.00 2.58
C ASP A 268 4.67 -17.14 3.83
N TYR A 269 4.56 -15.81 3.67
CA TYR A 269 4.27 -14.83 4.72
C TYR A 269 2.88 -14.20 4.55
N TYR A 270 1.87 -15.03 4.40
CA TYR A 270 0.49 -14.63 4.08
C TYR A 270 -0.08 -13.52 4.96
N ASN A 271 0.26 -13.49 6.25
CA ASN A 271 -0.26 -12.51 7.21
C ASN A 271 0.48 -11.16 7.18
N LEU A 272 1.53 -11.02 6.38
CA LEU A 272 2.30 -9.77 6.27
C LEU A 272 1.90 -9.03 4.99
N SER A 273 1.33 -7.84 5.14
CA SER A 273 0.97 -6.96 4.03
C SER A 273 1.30 -5.50 4.35
N ASN A 274 1.33 -4.64 3.35
CA ASN A 274 1.47 -3.19 3.53
C ASN A 274 0.11 -2.48 3.76
N GLY A 275 -1.00 -3.20 3.77
CA GLY A 275 -2.32 -2.63 4.01
C GLY A 275 -2.40 -1.69 5.22
N PRO A 276 -1.79 -2.04 6.39
CA PRO A 276 -1.74 -1.12 7.52
C PRO A 276 -1.00 0.20 7.24
N LEU A 277 0.05 0.20 6.42
CA LEU A 277 0.73 1.44 6.01
C LEU A 277 -0.15 2.31 5.11
N GLU A 278 -0.99 1.72 4.25
CA GLU A 278 -2.00 2.48 3.50
C GLU A 278 -2.94 3.21 4.46
N GLY A 279 -3.41 2.53 5.52
CA GLY A 279 -4.20 3.15 6.60
C GLY A 279 -3.47 4.31 7.28
N ILE A 280 -2.19 4.13 7.60
CA ILE A 280 -1.34 5.17 8.17
C ILE A 280 -1.16 6.33 7.18
N ASN A 281 -0.91 6.06 5.90
CA ASN A 281 -0.79 7.07 4.87
C ASN A 281 -2.08 7.88 4.67
N ASN A 282 -3.25 7.24 4.79
CA ASN A 282 -4.54 7.93 4.77
C ASN A 282 -4.72 8.83 6.00
N LYS A 283 -4.28 8.38 7.18
CA LYS A 283 -4.24 9.21 8.40
C LYS A 283 -3.30 10.43 8.23
N ILE A 284 -2.13 10.25 7.63
CA ILE A 284 -1.19 11.34 7.32
C ILE A 284 -1.83 12.36 6.37
N LYS A 285 -2.52 11.89 5.31
CA LYS A 285 -3.28 12.78 4.40
C LYS A 285 -4.32 13.60 5.16
N LEU A 286 -5.02 12.99 6.13
CA LEU A 286 -6.02 13.67 6.95
C LEU A 286 -5.38 14.70 7.87
N ILE A 287 -4.28 14.36 8.57
CA ILE A 287 -3.52 15.30 9.41
C ILE A 287 -3.12 16.54 8.59
N LYS A 288 -2.58 16.34 7.38
CA LYS A 288 -2.19 17.45 6.48
C LYS A 288 -3.38 18.30 6.04
N ARG A 289 -4.50 17.67 5.71
CA ARG A 289 -5.71 18.37 5.26
C ARG A 289 -6.32 19.21 6.38
N THR A 290 -6.44 18.64 7.57
CA THR A 290 -7.01 19.31 8.76
C THR A 290 -6.17 20.52 9.18
N SER A 291 -4.87 20.49 8.96
CA SER A 291 -3.95 21.60 9.24
C SER A 291 -3.76 22.58 8.09
N PHE A 292 -4.51 22.42 6.98
CA PHE A 292 -4.33 23.21 5.74
C PHE A 292 -2.92 23.13 5.13
N GLY A 293 -2.17 22.08 5.46
CA GLY A 293 -0.80 21.82 5.02
C GLY A 293 0.25 22.11 6.09
N TYR A 294 1.49 21.79 5.77
CA TYR A 294 2.68 22.02 6.59
C TYR A 294 3.78 22.66 5.77
N GLY A 295 4.47 23.66 6.32
CA GLY A 295 5.63 24.30 5.71
C GLY A 295 6.96 23.59 6.06
N SER A 296 7.04 22.94 7.23
CA SER A 296 8.22 22.24 7.72
C SER A 296 8.01 20.74 7.74
N TYR A 297 9.00 19.99 7.22
CA TYR A 297 9.04 18.52 7.34
C TYR A 297 9.12 18.07 8.80
N ASN A 298 10.03 18.66 9.58
CA ASN A 298 10.22 18.27 10.99
C ASN A 298 8.93 18.43 11.79
N HIS A 299 8.21 19.52 11.58
CA HIS A 299 6.95 19.76 12.27
C HIS A 299 5.85 18.78 11.82
N LEU A 300 5.74 18.48 10.52
CA LEU A 300 4.85 17.42 10.02
C LEU A 300 5.20 16.06 10.62
N ARG A 301 6.49 15.69 10.61
CA ARG A 301 6.96 14.43 11.19
C ARG A 301 6.60 14.34 12.67
N ASN A 302 6.89 15.38 13.47
CA ASN A 302 6.57 15.47 14.88
C ASN A 302 5.08 15.26 15.11
N ARG A 303 4.25 15.90 14.29
CA ARG A 303 2.81 15.76 14.37
C ARG A 303 2.32 14.36 14.08
N ILE A 304 2.88 13.70 13.05
CA ILE A 304 2.53 12.31 12.69
C ILE A 304 2.90 11.37 13.85
N LEU A 305 4.09 11.53 14.44
CA LEU A 305 4.55 10.68 15.53
C LEU A 305 3.67 10.81 16.77
N LEU A 306 3.27 12.03 17.15
CA LEU A 306 2.35 12.27 18.26
C LEU A 306 0.94 11.69 18.04
N CYS A 307 0.48 11.67 16.80
CA CYS A 307 -0.83 11.10 16.44
C CYS A 307 -0.79 9.57 16.24
N SER A 308 0.35 8.92 16.40
CA SER A 308 0.54 7.51 16.00
C SER A 308 1.08 6.68 17.17
N LYS A 309 0.84 5.36 17.09
CA LYS A 309 1.52 4.42 17.97
C LYS A 309 2.93 4.18 17.43
N LEU A 310 3.92 4.28 18.30
CA LEU A 310 5.33 4.12 17.96
C LEU A 310 5.85 2.76 18.41
N TYR A 311 6.76 2.19 17.62
CA TYR A 311 7.48 0.99 17.99
C TYR A 311 8.45 1.29 19.13
N ALA A 312 8.37 0.50 20.19
CA ALA A 312 9.32 0.50 21.29
C ALA A 312 9.98 -0.90 21.34
N PRO A 313 11.32 -0.99 21.25
CA PRO A 313 12.02 -2.27 21.44
C PRO A 313 11.76 -2.77 22.87
N LYS A 314 11.49 -4.08 23.03
CA LYS A 314 11.36 -4.68 24.36
C LYS A 314 12.67 -4.48 25.16
N SER A 315 12.56 -4.02 26.39
CA SER A 315 13.70 -3.89 27.29
C SER A 315 14.27 -5.28 27.61
N LYS A 316 15.57 -5.37 27.90
CA LYS A 316 16.20 -6.65 28.29
C LYS A 316 15.55 -7.29 29.54
N LYS A 317 14.87 -6.52 30.38
CA LYS A 317 14.14 -7.02 31.57
C LYS A 317 12.86 -7.76 31.21
N GLU A 318 12.09 -7.28 30.22
CA GLU A 318 10.83 -7.90 29.77
C GLU A 318 11.08 -9.24 29.04
N VAL A 319 12.22 -9.37 28.33
CA VAL A 319 12.59 -10.62 27.65
C VAL A 319 12.92 -11.73 28.64
N LYS A 320 13.48 -11.42 29.81
CA LYS A 320 13.75 -12.43 30.85
C LYS A 320 12.48 -12.93 31.55
N GLN A 321 11.46 -12.11 31.70
CA GLN A 321 10.18 -12.52 32.30
C GLN A 321 9.35 -13.44 31.39
N CYS A 322 9.44 -13.29 30.06
CA CYS A 322 8.75 -14.17 29.11
C CYS A 322 9.43 -15.54 28.91
N LEU A 323 10.67 -15.73 29.39
CA LEU A 323 11.41 -16.99 29.29
C LEU A 323 11.30 -17.84 30.59
N VAL A 324 10.64 -17.34 31.62
CA VAL A 324 10.50 -17.98 32.95
C VAL A 324 9.01 -18.29 33.25
N ALA A 325 8.10 -17.96 32.36
CA ALA A 325 6.69 -18.33 32.39
C ALA A 325 6.38 -19.34 31.26
#